data_ed930fbfa3ff0b45b212587f95da855c
#
_entry.id   ed930fbfa3ff0b45b212587f95da855c
#
_cell.length_a   1.000
_cell.length_b   1.000
_cell.length_c   1.000
_cell.angle_alpha   90.00
_cell.angle_beta   90.00
_cell.angle_gamma   90.00
#
_symmetry.space_group_name_H-M   'P 1'
#
loop_
_entity.id
_entity.type
_entity.pdbx_description
1 polymer ?
#
loop_
_entity_poly.entity_id
_entity_poly.type
_entity_poly.pdbx_seq_one_letter_code
_entity_poly.pdbx_strand_id
1 'polypeptide(L)'
;MRSDVAAPAPLAALFDLLGLGRATPEVGAELPPLAHWLYFSSWGRLPETAESGEPDDPTLPPIELPRRLCFESRVQFHRPIRVGDPISRLTRVVDVGERDGRVGPIVTLLLRQEISDLEGIVVSEERRLLYMARREVWQSGATRPSRGAACWSRKFQPDTRALFRYSALTRNMSRVHYDRPFALFVEGHPGLVVQSELAAASLFDLLREHEPRARVRSCELRIHRWLYDTEPTFLFGRPRDDGSVDLWAEDSQGRLAIQGLANLEDDPTKLATPAGLSTPLGEEW
;
A
#
# COMPACT_ATOMS: atom_id res chain seq x y z
N MET A 1 -0.96 21.56 2.06
CA MET A 1 0.46 21.13 2.11
C MET A 1 0.83 20.76 3.52
N ARG A 2 1.49 19.63 3.74
CA ARG A 2 2.00 19.16 5.05
C ARG A 2 3.51 18.99 4.95
N SER A 3 4.24 19.37 5.99
CA SER A 3 5.71 19.21 6.08
C SER A 3 6.06 18.19 7.15
N ASP A 4 7.16 17.48 6.94
CA ASP A 4 7.70 16.47 7.84
C ASP A 4 9.22 16.36 7.62
N VAL A 5 9.86 15.49 8.38
CA VAL A 5 11.25 15.09 8.18
C VAL A 5 11.26 13.57 8.01
N ALA A 6 12.00 13.08 7.03
CA ALA A 6 12.21 11.64 6.85
C ALA A 6 13.06 11.07 7.99
N ALA A 7 12.54 11.15 9.23
CA ALA A 7 13.26 10.74 10.44
C ALA A 7 13.59 9.23 10.42
N PRO A 8 14.72 8.78 11.00
CA PRO A 8 15.12 7.37 11.02
C PRO A 8 14.20 6.49 11.88
N ALA A 9 13.60 7.03 12.94
CA ALA A 9 12.84 6.25 13.91
C ALA A 9 11.61 5.52 13.32
N PRO A 10 10.75 6.14 12.48
CA PRO A 10 9.65 5.43 11.84
C PRO A 10 10.12 4.28 10.94
N LEU A 11 11.23 4.48 10.20
CA LEU A 11 11.78 3.45 9.34
C LEU A 11 12.39 2.27 10.13
N ALA A 12 13.11 2.56 11.22
CA ALA A 12 13.62 1.54 12.13
C ALA A 12 12.47 0.71 12.72
N ALA A 13 11.40 1.38 13.19
CA ALA A 13 10.22 0.71 13.73
C ALA A 13 9.51 -0.18 12.70
N LEU A 14 9.48 0.21 11.41
CA LEU A 14 8.98 -0.64 10.34
C LEU A 14 9.87 -1.87 10.14
N PHE A 15 11.20 -1.72 10.16
CA PHE A 15 12.13 -2.85 10.02
C PHE A 15 11.96 -3.85 11.16
N ASP A 16 11.83 -3.38 12.41
CA ASP A 16 11.57 -4.22 13.57
C ASP A 16 10.22 -4.96 13.46
N LEU A 17 9.19 -4.26 12.95
CA LEU A 17 7.86 -4.84 12.77
C LEU A 17 7.86 -5.94 11.71
N LEU A 18 8.60 -5.75 10.64
CA LEU A 18 8.77 -6.75 9.57
C LEU A 18 9.75 -7.88 9.95
N GLY A 19 10.39 -7.81 11.12
CA GLY A 19 11.34 -8.83 11.60
C GLY A 19 12.65 -8.86 10.83
N LEU A 20 13.09 -7.73 10.25
CA LEU A 20 14.22 -7.69 9.33
C LEU A 20 15.58 -7.72 10.05
N GLY A 21 15.62 -7.52 11.37
CA GLY A 21 16.87 -7.51 12.15
C GLY A 21 17.91 -6.51 11.68
N ARG A 22 17.47 -5.41 11.04
CA ARG A 22 18.35 -4.39 10.46
C ARG A 22 18.72 -3.35 11.51
N ALA A 23 19.94 -2.80 11.37
CA ALA A 23 20.34 -1.65 12.15
C ALA A 23 19.45 -0.43 11.88
N THR A 24 19.38 0.48 12.86
CA THR A 24 18.70 1.77 12.66
C THR A 24 19.29 2.47 11.44
N PRO A 25 18.45 2.93 10.50
CA PRO A 25 18.93 3.59 9.30
C PRO A 25 19.71 4.86 9.62
N GLU A 26 20.86 5.03 9.02
CA GLU A 26 21.70 6.22 9.18
C GLU A 26 21.15 7.38 8.35
N VAL A 27 21.48 8.61 8.77
CA VAL A 27 21.19 9.82 7.99
C VAL A 27 21.85 9.71 6.62
N GLY A 28 21.12 10.03 5.56
CA GLY A 28 21.53 9.89 4.17
C GLY A 28 21.19 8.54 3.53
N ALA A 29 20.79 7.51 4.32
CA ALA A 29 20.34 6.24 3.76
C ALA A 29 19.03 6.42 2.97
N GLU A 30 18.90 5.72 1.85
CA GLU A 30 17.71 5.79 0.99
C GLU A 30 16.50 5.08 1.65
N LEU A 31 15.33 5.72 1.60
CA LEU A 31 14.09 5.08 2.01
C LEU A 31 13.74 3.96 1.01
N PRO A 32 13.33 2.79 1.50
CA PRO A 32 12.80 1.75 0.62
C PRO A 32 11.46 2.20 -0.02
N PRO A 33 11.08 1.61 -1.16
CA PRO A 33 9.80 1.88 -1.79
C PRO A 33 8.64 1.82 -0.79
N LEU A 34 7.67 2.72 -0.90
CA LEU A 34 6.49 2.88 -0.05
C LEU A 34 6.76 3.36 1.39
N ALA A 35 8.02 3.47 1.85
CA ALA A 35 8.30 3.97 3.20
C ALA A 35 7.88 5.44 3.40
N HIS A 36 7.63 6.20 2.34
CA HIS A 36 7.07 7.55 2.44
C HIS A 36 5.68 7.57 3.11
N TRP A 37 4.95 6.45 3.15
CA TRP A 37 3.67 6.32 3.86
C TRP A 37 3.80 6.41 5.39
N LEU A 38 5.00 6.30 5.95
CA LEU A 38 5.27 6.45 7.38
C LEU A 38 5.19 7.91 7.85
N TYR A 39 5.23 8.86 6.93
CA TYR A 39 5.36 10.29 7.21
C TYR A 39 4.06 11.06 6.90
N PHE A 40 4.01 12.32 7.30
CA PHE A 40 2.90 13.27 7.09
C PHE A 40 1.60 12.94 7.80
N SER A 41 1.56 11.92 8.63
CA SER A 41 0.36 11.52 9.35
C SER A 41 0.14 12.38 10.60
N SER A 42 -1.11 12.60 10.97
CA SER A 42 -1.52 13.31 12.18
C SER A 42 -2.38 12.40 13.04
N TRP A 43 -2.27 12.53 14.37
CA TRP A 43 -3.16 11.81 15.28
C TRP A 43 -4.60 12.32 15.25
N GLY A 44 -4.82 13.56 14.82
CA GLY A 44 -6.08 14.25 15.00
C GLY A 44 -6.38 14.53 16.48
N ARG A 45 -7.48 15.21 16.76
CA ARG A 45 -8.01 15.36 18.11
C ARG A 45 -9.10 14.32 18.34
N LEU A 46 -9.07 13.61 19.46
CA LEU A 46 -10.06 12.58 19.77
C LEU A 46 -11.53 13.02 19.60
N PRO A 47 -11.94 14.21 20.01
CA PRO A 47 -13.31 14.69 19.80
C PRO A 47 -13.67 14.93 18.33
N GLU A 48 -12.68 15.00 17.45
CA GLU A 48 -12.83 15.30 16.03
C GLU A 48 -12.66 14.02 15.16
N THR A 49 -12.64 12.84 15.79
CA THR A 49 -12.56 11.58 15.07
C THR A 49 -13.95 10.96 14.88
N ALA A 50 -14.16 10.34 13.71
CA ALA A 50 -15.36 9.55 13.46
C ALA A 50 -15.46 8.34 14.42
N GLU A 51 -16.62 7.71 14.52
CA GLU A 51 -16.81 6.45 15.29
C GLU A 51 -15.83 5.35 14.86
N SER A 52 -15.45 5.32 13.59
CA SER A 52 -14.43 4.42 13.03
C SER A 52 -13.02 4.67 13.60
N GLY A 53 -12.79 5.79 14.28
CA GLY A 53 -11.49 6.24 14.78
C GLY A 53 -10.71 7.10 13.76
N GLU A 54 -11.19 7.22 12.53
CA GLU A 54 -10.49 8.03 11.52
C GLU A 54 -10.63 9.52 11.81
N PRO A 55 -9.54 10.29 11.78
CA PRO A 55 -9.61 11.72 11.95
C PRO A 55 -10.25 12.38 10.72
N ASP A 56 -10.99 13.45 10.94
CA ASP A 56 -11.41 14.33 9.88
C ASP A 56 -10.19 14.92 9.17
N ASP A 57 -10.14 14.76 7.87
CA ASP A 57 -9.11 15.39 7.04
C ASP A 57 -9.74 16.57 6.29
N PRO A 58 -9.49 17.81 6.72
CA PRO A 58 -10.09 19.00 6.09
C PRO A 58 -9.63 19.21 4.65
N THR A 59 -8.68 18.43 4.16
CA THR A 59 -8.25 18.46 2.76
C THR A 59 -9.11 17.58 1.86
N LEU A 60 -9.99 16.75 2.45
CA LEU A 60 -10.92 15.88 1.74
C LEU A 60 -12.34 16.47 1.79
N PRO A 61 -13.18 16.22 0.76
CA PRO A 61 -14.58 16.60 0.83
C PRO A 61 -15.30 15.86 1.96
N PRO A 62 -16.29 16.47 2.60
CA PRO A 62 -17.08 15.82 3.64
C PRO A 62 -17.96 14.73 3.00
N ILE A 63 -17.62 13.46 3.25
CA ILE A 63 -18.35 12.30 2.75
C ILE A 63 -18.92 11.55 3.95
N GLU A 64 -20.24 11.53 4.08
CA GLU A 64 -20.97 10.90 5.20
C GLU A 64 -21.12 9.38 5.03
N LEU A 65 -20.06 8.68 4.56
CA LEU A 65 -20.04 7.25 4.43
C LEU A 65 -18.98 6.67 5.38
N PRO A 66 -19.37 5.71 6.24
CA PRO A 66 -18.57 5.32 7.41
C PRO A 66 -17.33 4.49 7.08
N ARG A 67 -17.26 3.85 5.94
CA ARG A 67 -16.10 3.05 5.54
C ARG A 67 -15.31 3.74 4.45
N ARG A 68 -14.00 3.79 4.66
CA ARG A 68 -13.03 4.27 3.68
C ARG A 68 -11.99 3.19 3.39
N LEU A 69 -11.67 2.99 2.13
CA LEU A 69 -10.64 2.07 1.65
C LEU A 69 -9.82 2.74 0.56
N CYS A 70 -8.49 2.68 0.66
CA CYS A 70 -7.62 2.94 -0.48
C CYS A 70 -7.50 1.64 -1.29
N PHE A 71 -8.17 1.58 -2.44
CA PHE A 71 -8.22 0.34 -3.22
C PHE A 71 -7.24 0.31 -4.39
N GLU A 72 -6.67 1.45 -4.76
CA GLU A 72 -5.65 1.55 -5.80
C GLU A 72 -4.64 2.64 -5.45
N SER A 73 -3.36 2.35 -5.64
CA SER A 73 -2.26 3.31 -5.55
C SER A 73 -1.35 3.14 -6.76
N ARG A 74 -0.94 4.26 -7.39
CA ARG A 74 0.09 4.33 -8.42
C ARG A 74 1.15 5.29 -7.98
N VAL A 75 2.36 4.80 -7.82
CA VAL A 75 3.48 5.57 -7.29
C VAL A 75 4.58 5.65 -8.33
N GLN A 76 5.11 6.86 -8.54
CA GLN A 76 6.30 7.11 -9.34
C GLN A 76 7.38 7.71 -8.45
N PHE A 77 8.53 7.05 -8.41
CA PHE A 77 9.71 7.47 -7.68
C PHE A 77 10.65 8.21 -8.66
N HIS A 78 10.78 9.52 -8.50
CA HIS A 78 11.63 10.33 -9.37
C HIS A 78 13.09 10.37 -8.89
N ARG A 79 13.24 10.40 -7.56
CA ARG A 79 14.52 10.34 -6.84
C ARG A 79 14.31 9.68 -5.48
N PRO A 80 15.32 9.05 -4.89
CA PRO A 80 15.19 8.49 -3.54
C PRO A 80 15.02 9.61 -2.50
N ILE A 81 14.09 9.44 -1.56
CA ILE A 81 14.06 10.21 -0.32
C ILE A 81 15.14 9.63 0.59
N ARG A 82 15.90 10.50 1.27
CA ARG A 82 16.94 10.08 2.20
C ARG A 82 16.54 10.35 3.65
N VAL A 83 17.01 9.50 4.54
CA VAL A 83 16.83 9.69 5.98
C VAL A 83 17.48 11.02 6.38
N GLY A 84 16.70 11.86 7.07
CA GLY A 84 17.09 13.21 7.46
C GLY A 84 16.56 14.31 6.55
N ASP A 85 16.08 13.99 5.34
CA ASP A 85 15.57 15.00 4.43
C ASP A 85 14.34 15.71 5.00
N PRO A 86 14.28 17.04 4.91
CA PRO A 86 13.03 17.78 5.06
C PRO A 86 12.16 17.50 3.84
N ILE A 87 10.94 17.05 4.07
CA ILE A 87 10.00 16.67 3.01
C ILE A 87 8.67 17.40 3.18
N SER A 88 8.01 17.67 2.08
CA SER A 88 6.66 18.24 2.08
C SER A 88 5.74 17.47 1.16
N ARG A 89 4.46 17.34 1.54
CA ARG A 89 3.42 16.68 0.73
C ARG A 89 2.32 17.65 0.36
N LEU A 90 2.05 17.76 -0.92
CA LEU A 90 0.88 18.45 -1.45
C LEU A 90 -0.12 17.39 -1.90
N THR A 91 -1.36 17.46 -1.37
CA THR A 91 -2.48 16.59 -1.76
C THR A 91 -3.52 17.42 -2.48
N ARG A 92 -4.02 16.93 -3.62
CA ARG A 92 -5.12 17.51 -4.39
C ARG A 92 -6.17 16.44 -4.65
N VAL A 93 -7.44 16.80 -4.51
CA VAL A 93 -8.56 16.00 -5.04
C VAL A 93 -8.65 16.29 -6.54
N VAL A 94 -8.50 15.24 -7.35
CA VAL A 94 -8.50 15.36 -8.83
C VAL A 94 -9.86 15.03 -9.39
N ASP A 95 -10.55 14.04 -8.78
CA ASP A 95 -11.83 13.57 -9.27
C ASP A 95 -12.67 13.04 -8.10
N VAL A 96 -14.01 13.22 -8.23
CA VAL A 96 -15.02 12.71 -7.30
C VAL A 96 -16.09 12.03 -8.13
N GLY A 97 -16.27 10.73 -7.91
CA GLY A 97 -17.31 9.95 -8.59
C GLY A 97 -18.32 9.39 -7.58
N GLU A 98 -19.57 9.33 -7.97
CA GLU A 98 -20.63 8.69 -7.21
C GLU A 98 -21.33 7.64 -8.06
N ARG A 99 -21.69 6.50 -7.45
CA ARG A 99 -22.48 5.45 -8.09
C ARG A 99 -23.30 4.68 -7.06
N ASP A 100 -24.34 4.00 -7.53
CA ASP A 100 -25.10 3.09 -6.68
C ASP A 100 -24.31 1.80 -6.40
N GLY A 101 -24.22 1.44 -5.12
CA GLY A 101 -23.80 0.13 -4.63
C GLY A 101 -25.00 -0.75 -4.33
N ARG A 102 -24.76 -1.98 -3.86
CA ARG A 102 -25.85 -2.92 -3.50
C ARG A 102 -26.65 -2.51 -2.26
N VAL A 103 -26.03 -1.76 -1.36
CA VAL A 103 -26.61 -1.41 -0.06
C VAL A 103 -26.74 0.10 0.11
N GLY A 104 -26.24 0.90 -0.80
CA GLY A 104 -26.28 2.35 -0.73
C GLY A 104 -25.28 2.98 -1.67
N PRO A 105 -25.10 4.29 -1.61
CA PRO A 105 -24.18 5.01 -2.48
C PRO A 105 -22.72 4.59 -2.20
N ILE A 106 -21.93 4.62 -3.25
CA ILE A 106 -20.48 4.46 -3.24
C ILE A 106 -19.89 5.73 -3.81
N VAL A 107 -18.97 6.36 -3.05
CA VAL A 107 -18.25 7.54 -3.51
C VAL A 107 -16.78 7.18 -3.72
N THR A 108 -16.22 7.59 -4.83
CA THR A 108 -14.80 7.41 -5.15
C THR A 108 -14.10 8.76 -5.20
N LEU A 109 -12.91 8.85 -4.64
CA LEU A 109 -12.02 10.00 -4.78
C LEU A 109 -10.75 9.58 -5.48
N LEU A 110 -10.30 10.37 -6.45
CA LEU A 110 -8.94 10.33 -6.97
C LEU A 110 -8.13 11.45 -6.31
N LEU A 111 -7.14 11.06 -5.55
CA LEU A 111 -6.17 11.97 -4.95
C LEU A 111 -4.86 11.92 -5.73
N ARG A 112 -4.27 13.09 -5.97
CA ARG A 112 -2.88 13.21 -6.42
C ARG A 112 -2.06 13.80 -5.29
N GLN A 113 -0.96 13.13 -4.96
CA GLN A 113 -0.02 13.53 -3.93
C GLN A 113 1.36 13.72 -4.56
N GLU A 114 1.99 14.85 -4.27
CA GLU A 114 3.35 15.17 -4.68
C GLU A 114 4.17 15.37 -3.41
N ILE A 115 5.22 14.57 -3.26
CA ILE A 115 6.19 14.70 -2.18
C ILE A 115 7.44 15.36 -2.77
N SER A 116 7.90 16.41 -2.12
CA SER A 116 9.07 17.18 -2.53
C SER A 116 10.05 17.28 -1.36
N ASP A 117 11.33 17.29 -1.71
CA ASP A 117 12.43 17.75 -0.87
C ASP A 117 12.83 19.20 -1.24
N LEU A 118 14.03 19.64 -0.84
CA LEU A 118 14.56 20.98 -1.17
C LEU A 118 14.91 21.16 -2.65
N GLU A 119 15.07 20.07 -3.40
CA GLU A 119 15.47 20.08 -4.82
C GLU A 119 14.29 19.90 -5.78
N GLY A 120 13.11 19.54 -5.26
CA GLY A 120 11.90 19.37 -6.06
C GLY A 120 11.14 18.07 -5.77
N ILE A 121 10.29 17.63 -6.72
CA ILE A 121 9.45 16.45 -6.56
C ILE A 121 10.32 15.18 -6.54
N VAL A 122 10.16 14.38 -5.49
CA VAL A 122 10.83 13.09 -5.30
C VAL A 122 9.87 11.90 -5.51
N VAL A 123 8.58 12.06 -5.15
CA VAL A 123 7.55 11.03 -5.36
C VAL A 123 6.26 11.69 -5.85
N SER A 124 5.64 11.10 -6.87
CA SER A 124 4.27 11.39 -7.28
C SER A 124 3.40 10.15 -7.04
N GLU A 125 2.26 10.33 -6.39
CA GLU A 125 1.34 9.23 -6.10
C GLU A 125 -0.09 9.62 -6.47
N GLU A 126 -0.80 8.69 -7.13
CA GLU A 126 -2.24 8.73 -7.31
C GLU A 126 -2.88 7.66 -6.42
N ARG A 127 -3.83 8.07 -5.59
CA ARG A 127 -4.57 7.17 -4.70
C ARG A 127 -6.05 7.24 -5.02
N ARG A 128 -6.67 6.08 -5.20
CA ARG A 128 -8.12 5.97 -5.33
C ARG A 128 -8.72 5.49 -4.02
N LEU A 129 -9.50 6.37 -3.40
CA LEU A 129 -10.25 6.06 -2.20
C LEU A 129 -11.66 5.66 -2.58
N LEU A 130 -12.22 4.72 -1.85
CA LEU A 130 -13.59 4.26 -1.93
C LEU A 130 -14.27 4.51 -0.60
N TYR A 131 -15.41 5.18 -0.63
CA TYR A 131 -16.29 5.34 0.52
C TYR A 131 -17.56 4.54 0.28
N MET A 132 -18.04 3.84 1.31
CA MET A 132 -19.19 2.95 1.19
C MET A 132 -19.96 2.82 2.49
N ALA A 133 -21.21 2.34 2.39
CA ALA A 133 -22.04 1.99 3.54
C ALA A 133 -21.41 0.85 4.35
N ARG A 134 -21.66 0.82 5.66
CA ARG A 134 -21.09 -0.17 6.61
C ARG A 134 -21.35 -1.62 6.24
N ARG A 135 -22.52 -1.92 5.66
CA ARG A 135 -22.89 -3.28 5.25
C ARG A 135 -22.48 -3.66 3.82
N GLU A 136 -21.88 -2.73 3.08
CA GLU A 136 -21.35 -3.05 1.75
C GLU A 136 -20.11 -3.91 1.91
N VAL A 137 -20.09 -5.06 1.24
CA VAL A 137 -18.93 -5.96 1.25
C VAL A 137 -18.05 -5.61 0.07
N TRP A 138 -16.85 -5.10 0.36
CA TRP A 138 -15.85 -4.92 -0.68
C TRP A 138 -15.29 -6.26 -1.12
N GLN A 139 -15.71 -6.67 -2.29
CA GLN A 139 -15.06 -7.72 -3.06
C GLN A 139 -15.08 -7.24 -4.51
N SER A 140 -13.91 -7.01 -5.10
CA SER A 140 -13.87 -6.80 -6.54
C SER A 140 -14.35 -8.10 -7.19
N GLY A 141 -15.44 -8.02 -7.93
CA GLY A 141 -16.10 -9.18 -8.53
C GLY A 141 -15.09 -10.11 -9.24
N ALA A 142 -15.41 -11.38 -9.28
CA ALA A 142 -14.65 -12.52 -9.77
C ALA A 142 -13.43 -12.89 -8.89
N THR A 143 -13.47 -14.10 -8.39
CA THR A 143 -12.30 -14.88 -7.99
C THR A 143 -11.32 -14.89 -9.16
N ARG A 144 -10.35 -13.98 -9.15
CA ARG A 144 -9.25 -14.08 -10.10
C ARG A 144 -8.42 -15.28 -9.68
N PRO A 145 -8.18 -16.25 -10.59
CA PRO A 145 -7.30 -17.35 -10.32
C PRO A 145 -5.90 -16.81 -10.00
N SER A 146 -5.15 -17.60 -9.23
CA SER A 146 -3.73 -17.40 -9.02
C SER A 146 -3.02 -17.04 -10.34
N ARG A 147 -2.10 -16.08 -10.30
CA ARG A 147 -1.39 -15.57 -11.49
C ARG A 147 -0.37 -16.54 -12.10
N GLY A 148 -0.48 -17.85 -11.82
CA GLY A 148 0.45 -18.85 -12.28
C GLY A 148 1.63 -19.09 -11.31
N ALA A 149 2.66 -19.82 -11.75
CA ALA A 149 3.77 -20.18 -10.88
C ALA A 149 4.52 -18.95 -10.37
N ALA A 150 4.59 -18.80 -9.05
CA ALA A 150 5.42 -17.82 -8.39
C ALA A 150 6.88 -18.26 -8.40
N CYS A 151 7.82 -17.30 -8.51
CA CYS A 151 9.24 -17.55 -8.31
C CYS A 151 9.62 -17.42 -6.83
N TRP A 152 8.93 -16.54 -6.10
CA TRP A 152 9.15 -16.24 -4.69
C TRP A 152 7.87 -16.38 -3.92
N SER A 153 7.96 -16.86 -2.69
CA SER A 153 6.80 -16.93 -1.81
C SER A 153 7.21 -16.79 -0.34
N ARG A 154 6.34 -16.16 0.45
CA ARG A 154 6.50 -16.00 1.90
C ARG A 154 5.15 -16.01 2.59
N LYS A 155 5.04 -16.76 3.70
CA LYS A 155 3.86 -16.67 4.58
C LYS A 155 3.89 -15.33 5.32
N PHE A 156 2.77 -14.66 5.36
CA PHE A 156 2.55 -13.40 6.06
C PHE A 156 1.30 -13.54 6.95
N GLN A 157 1.49 -13.39 8.25
CA GLN A 157 0.40 -13.52 9.21
C GLN A 157 0.68 -12.57 10.38
N PRO A 158 0.37 -11.27 10.23
CA PRO A 158 0.54 -10.31 11.31
C PRO A 158 -0.44 -10.61 12.43
N ASP A 159 0.06 -10.65 13.66
CA ASP A 159 -0.77 -10.79 14.85
C ASP A 159 -1.33 -9.42 15.29
N THR A 160 -2.22 -9.44 16.28
CA THR A 160 -2.83 -8.23 16.85
C THR A 160 -1.80 -7.19 17.28
N ARG A 161 -0.62 -7.61 17.77
CA ARG A 161 0.45 -6.69 18.19
C ARG A 161 1.08 -6.00 16.98
N ALA A 162 1.29 -6.73 15.89
CA ALA A 162 1.83 -6.19 14.66
C ALA A 162 0.87 -5.15 14.05
N LEU A 163 -0.43 -5.45 13.99
CA LEU A 163 -1.45 -4.53 13.48
C LEU A 163 -1.56 -3.26 14.33
N PHE A 164 -1.55 -3.40 15.66
CA PHE A 164 -1.54 -2.26 16.58
C PHE A 164 -0.28 -1.39 16.40
N ARG A 165 0.90 -2.02 16.35
CA ARG A 165 2.18 -1.32 16.15
C ARG A 165 2.21 -0.56 14.83
N TYR A 166 1.70 -1.17 13.75
CA TYR A 166 1.62 -0.50 12.46
C TYR A 166 0.64 0.67 12.46
N SER A 167 -0.53 0.50 13.09
CA SER A 167 -1.48 1.61 13.30
C SER A 167 -0.84 2.77 14.06
N ALA A 168 -0.14 2.48 15.17
CA ALA A 168 0.56 3.49 15.95
C ALA A 168 1.68 4.17 15.14
N LEU A 169 2.46 3.40 14.40
CA LEU A 169 3.57 3.88 13.58
C LEU A 169 3.09 4.84 12.48
N THR A 170 2.02 4.48 11.77
CA THR A 170 1.45 5.26 10.67
C THR A 170 0.38 6.25 11.12
N ARG A 171 0.07 6.27 12.43
CA ARG A 171 -1.05 7.05 13.01
C ARG A 171 -2.38 6.74 12.31
N ASN A 172 -2.53 5.50 11.86
CA ASN A 172 -3.79 5.00 11.32
C ASN A 172 -4.72 4.65 12.48
N MET A 173 -5.69 5.52 12.74
CA MET A 173 -6.61 5.42 13.87
C MET A 173 -7.83 4.56 13.58
N SER A 174 -7.93 3.94 12.40
CA SER A 174 -9.08 3.11 12.03
C SER A 174 -9.19 1.89 12.95
N ARG A 175 -10.29 1.81 13.71
CA ARG A 175 -10.53 0.81 14.76
C ARG A 175 -10.57 -0.62 14.24
N VAL A 176 -10.87 -0.83 12.97
CA VAL A 176 -10.92 -2.19 12.37
C VAL A 176 -9.57 -2.90 12.44
N HIS A 177 -8.46 -2.17 12.63
CA HIS A 177 -7.13 -2.73 12.68
C HIS A 177 -6.66 -3.15 14.09
N TYR A 178 -7.30 -2.65 15.18
CA TYR A 178 -6.83 -2.90 16.54
C TYR A 178 -7.94 -3.11 17.58
N ASP A 179 -9.18 -2.71 17.28
CA ASP A 179 -10.34 -2.89 18.17
C ASP A 179 -11.18 -4.07 17.68
N ARG A 180 -10.88 -5.26 18.20
CA ARG A 180 -11.55 -6.50 17.79
C ARG A 180 -13.07 -6.47 18.00
N PRO A 181 -13.61 -6.01 19.17
CA PRO A 181 -15.06 -5.88 19.33
C PRO A 181 -15.69 -4.98 18.27
N PHE A 182 -15.08 -3.87 17.93
CA PHE A 182 -15.57 -2.98 16.87
C PHE A 182 -15.53 -3.66 15.50
N ALA A 183 -14.42 -4.29 15.14
CA ALA A 183 -14.29 -5.00 13.87
C ALA A 183 -15.33 -6.10 13.70
N LEU A 184 -15.57 -6.91 14.75
CA LEU A 184 -16.49 -8.06 14.71
C LEU A 184 -17.95 -7.63 14.80
N PHE A 185 -18.31 -6.79 15.77
CA PHE A 185 -19.71 -6.56 16.14
C PHE A 185 -20.30 -5.29 15.52
N VAL A 186 -19.47 -4.30 15.19
CA VAL A 186 -19.94 -3.05 14.56
C VAL A 186 -19.74 -3.12 13.06
N GLU A 187 -18.55 -3.54 12.61
CA GLU A 187 -18.20 -3.58 11.19
C GLU A 187 -18.51 -4.94 10.52
N GLY A 188 -18.70 -6.02 11.30
CA GLY A 188 -19.06 -7.34 10.78
C GLY A 188 -17.93 -8.07 10.06
N HIS A 189 -16.67 -7.72 10.37
CA HIS A 189 -15.50 -8.44 9.87
C HIS A 189 -15.27 -9.75 10.63
N PRO A 190 -14.66 -10.78 10.03
CA PRO A 190 -14.35 -12.03 10.72
C PRO A 190 -13.18 -11.94 11.69
N GLY A 191 -12.45 -10.83 11.68
CA GLY A 191 -11.27 -10.56 12.51
C GLY A 191 -10.82 -9.13 12.37
N LEU A 192 -9.64 -8.82 12.88
CA LEU A 192 -9.00 -7.52 12.60
C LEU A 192 -8.58 -7.46 11.13
N VAL A 193 -8.85 -6.33 10.50
CA VAL A 193 -8.44 -6.09 9.12
C VAL A 193 -6.94 -5.78 9.09
N VAL A 194 -6.20 -6.47 8.25
CA VAL A 194 -4.79 -6.17 7.99
C VAL A 194 -4.71 -4.90 7.15
N GLN A 195 -3.86 -3.95 7.56
CA GLN A 195 -3.62 -2.76 6.76
C GLN A 195 -3.03 -3.14 5.39
N SER A 196 -3.63 -2.64 4.33
CA SER A 196 -3.13 -2.89 2.96
C SER A 196 -1.73 -2.35 2.74
N GLU A 197 -1.39 -1.25 3.40
CA GLU A 197 -0.06 -0.66 3.36
C GLU A 197 0.99 -1.54 4.05
N LEU A 198 0.65 -2.23 5.15
CA LEU A 198 1.53 -3.20 5.80
C LEU A 198 1.78 -4.41 4.89
N ALA A 199 0.74 -4.94 4.27
CA ALA A 199 0.87 -6.05 3.34
C ALA A 199 1.67 -5.64 2.09
N ALA A 200 1.46 -4.43 1.56
CA ALA A 200 2.25 -3.87 0.46
C ALA A 200 3.72 -3.69 0.84
N ALA A 201 4.02 -3.14 2.02
CA ALA A 201 5.39 -3.02 2.52
C ALA A 201 6.08 -4.40 2.62
N SER A 202 5.34 -5.43 3.04
CA SER A 202 5.83 -6.81 3.11
C SER A 202 6.08 -7.43 1.72
N LEU A 203 5.27 -7.08 0.70
CA LEU A 203 5.49 -7.47 -0.70
C LEU A 203 6.76 -6.83 -1.27
N PHE A 204 6.96 -5.53 -1.00
CA PHE A 204 8.18 -4.84 -1.45
C PHE A 204 9.43 -5.27 -0.68
N ASP A 205 9.27 -5.73 0.56
CA ASP A 205 10.37 -6.37 1.28
C ASP A 205 10.73 -7.74 0.68
N LEU A 206 9.74 -8.54 0.26
CA LEU A 206 9.97 -9.77 -0.48
C LEU A 206 10.71 -9.50 -1.80
N LEU A 207 10.31 -8.46 -2.56
CA LEU A 207 11.04 -8.04 -3.75
C LEU A 207 12.51 -7.73 -3.43
N ARG A 208 12.77 -6.95 -2.37
CA ARG A 208 14.12 -6.55 -1.99
C ARG A 208 14.98 -7.70 -1.46
N GLU A 209 14.37 -8.74 -0.88
CA GLU A 209 15.06 -9.96 -0.48
C GLU A 209 15.63 -10.72 -1.68
N HIS A 210 14.85 -10.80 -2.76
CA HIS A 210 15.22 -11.55 -3.97
C HIS A 210 15.97 -10.71 -5.01
N GLU A 211 15.71 -9.39 -5.04
CA GLU A 211 16.34 -8.44 -5.96
C GLU A 211 16.96 -7.26 -5.17
N PRO A 212 18.01 -7.50 -4.36
CA PRO A 212 18.52 -6.49 -3.42
C PRO A 212 19.15 -5.26 -4.08
N ARG A 213 19.49 -5.34 -5.37
CA ARG A 213 20.07 -4.23 -6.17
C ARG A 213 19.03 -3.52 -7.00
N ALA A 214 17.81 -4.06 -7.11
CA ALA A 214 16.79 -3.46 -7.95
C ALA A 214 16.33 -2.13 -7.37
N ARG A 215 16.23 -1.12 -8.23
CA ARG A 215 15.59 0.16 -7.92
C ARG A 215 14.21 0.20 -8.54
N VAL A 216 13.22 0.48 -7.74
CA VAL A 216 11.82 0.59 -8.21
C VAL A 216 11.62 2.01 -8.74
N ARG A 217 11.35 2.13 -10.04
CA ARG A 217 11.00 3.40 -10.69
C ARG A 217 9.54 3.78 -10.48
N SER A 218 8.65 2.79 -10.54
CA SER A 218 7.24 3.01 -10.28
C SER A 218 6.57 1.71 -9.81
N CYS A 219 5.42 1.85 -9.17
CA CYS A 219 4.59 0.69 -8.86
C CYS A 219 3.11 1.01 -8.93
N GLU A 220 2.33 -0.03 -9.20
CA GLU A 220 0.88 -0.02 -9.11
C GLU A 220 0.45 -1.08 -8.09
N LEU A 221 -0.50 -0.72 -7.24
CA LEU A 221 -1.09 -1.60 -6.24
C LEU A 221 -2.60 -1.55 -6.36
N ARG A 222 -3.26 -2.70 -6.32
CA ARG A 222 -4.71 -2.81 -6.30
C ARG A 222 -5.16 -3.79 -5.25
N ILE A 223 -6.11 -3.36 -4.41
CA ILE A 223 -6.72 -4.17 -3.36
C ILE A 223 -8.00 -4.78 -3.93
N HIS A 224 -8.11 -6.09 -3.89
CA HIS A 224 -9.26 -6.86 -4.37
C HIS A 224 -10.14 -7.34 -3.25
N ARG A 225 -9.56 -7.58 -2.06
CA ARG A 225 -10.28 -7.98 -0.83
C ARG A 225 -9.50 -7.63 0.41
N TRP A 226 -10.19 -7.56 1.52
CA TRP A 226 -9.54 -7.44 2.82
C TRP A 226 -8.84 -8.73 3.23
N LEU A 227 -7.73 -8.57 3.92
CA LEU A 227 -7.01 -9.62 4.61
C LEU A 227 -7.30 -9.51 6.10
N TYR A 228 -7.28 -10.62 6.80
CA TYR A 228 -7.61 -10.69 8.23
C TYR A 228 -6.53 -11.39 9.03
N ASP A 229 -6.39 -11.02 10.30
CA ASP A 229 -5.43 -11.63 11.21
C ASP A 229 -5.78 -13.06 11.63
N THR A 230 -7.01 -13.49 11.36
CA THR A 230 -7.54 -14.82 11.70
C THR A 230 -7.02 -15.94 10.80
N GLU A 231 -6.45 -15.61 9.65
CA GLU A 231 -5.97 -16.58 8.68
C GLU A 231 -4.63 -16.15 8.05
N PRO A 232 -3.81 -17.11 7.61
CA PRO A 232 -2.57 -16.78 6.93
C PRO A 232 -2.83 -16.17 5.55
N THR A 233 -2.00 -15.21 5.20
CA THR A 233 -1.85 -14.66 3.86
C THR A 233 -0.55 -15.17 3.28
N PHE A 234 -0.50 -15.36 1.97
CA PHE A 234 0.71 -15.74 1.25
C PHE A 234 1.10 -14.63 0.29
N LEU A 235 2.33 -14.18 0.38
CA LEU A 235 2.93 -13.18 -0.49
C LEU A 235 3.71 -13.89 -1.58
N PHE A 236 3.64 -13.36 -2.79
CA PHE A 236 4.27 -13.95 -3.97
C PHE A 236 4.95 -12.88 -4.82
N GLY A 237 5.98 -13.31 -5.57
CA GLY A 237 6.65 -12.47 -6.55
C GLY A 237 7.09 -13.27 -7.76
N ARG A 238 7.11 -12.59 -8.92
CA ARG A 238 7.57 -13.16 -10.19
C ARG A 238 8.16 -12.07 -11.07
N PRO A 239 9.46 -12.15 -11.40
CA PRO A 239 10.04 -11.33 -12.47
C PRO A 239 9.38 -11.61 -13.80
N ARG A 240 9.27 -10.58 -14.65
CA ARG A 240 8.79 -10.64 -16.02
C ARG A 240 9.93 -10.42 -17.00
N ASP A 241 9.73 -10.84 -18.24
CA ASP A 241 10.71 -10.68 -19.32
C ASP A 241 10.97 -9.20 -19.67
N ASP A 242 10.02 -8.31 -19.39
CA ASP A 242 10.13 -6.86 -19.61
C ASP A 242 10.88 -6.11 -18.49
N GLY A 243 11.46 -6.84 -17.52
CA GLY A 243 12.19 -6.26 -16.39
C GLY A 243 11.30 -5.77 -15.25
N SER A 244 9.98 -5.86 -15.39
CA SER A 244 9.07 -5.58 -14.27
C SER A 244 8.89 -6.82 -13.37
N VAL A 245 8.26 -6.62 -12.19
CA VAL A 245 7.98 -7.70 -11.24
C VAL A 245 6.51 -7.69 -10.86
N ASP A 246 5.83 -8.81 -11.10
CA ASP A 246 4.53 -9.08 -10.51
C ASP A 246 4.69 -9.38 -9.02
N LEU A 247 3.92 -8.69 -8.18
CA LEU A 247 3.80 -8.93 -6.75
C LEU A 247 2.32 -9.19 -6.43
N TRP A 248 2.02 -10.17 -5.57
CA TRP A 248 0.64 -10.35 -5.15
C TRP A 248 0.52 -11.03 -3.79
N ALA A 249 -0.63 -10.84 -3.16
CA ALA A 249 -0.99 -11.53 -1.94
C ALA A 249 -2.29 -12.33 -2.15
N GLU A 250 -2.32 -13.53 -1.59
CA GLU A 250 -3.48 -14.42 -1.58
C GLU A 250 -3.89 -14.71 -0.13
N ASP A 251 -5.20 -14.86 0.08
CA ASP A 251 -5.73 -15.35 1.36
C ASP A 251 -5.49 -16.86 1.52
N SER A 252 -5.90 -17.43 2.64
CA SER A 252 -5.75 -18.86 2.96
C SER A 252 -6.43 -19.80 1.96
N GLN A 253 -7.36 -19.29 1.15
CA GLN A 253 -8.09 -20.04 0.12
C GLN A 253 -7.51 -19.85 -1.29
N GLY A 254 -6.34 -19.20 -1.42
CA GLY A 254 -5.72 -18.91 -2.70
C GLY A 254 -6.43 -17.84 -3.53
N ARG A 255 -7.27 -17.01 -2.89
CA ARG A 255 -7.97 -15.93 -3.59
C ARG A 255 -7.12 -14.67 -3.57
N LEU A 256 -6.99 -14.02 -4.73
CA LEU A 256 -6.22 -12.80 -4.89
C LEU A 256 -6.77 -11.68 -3.99
N ALA A 257 -5.93 -11.18 -3.09
CA ALA A 257 -6.27 -10.08 -2.19
C ALA A 257 -5.60 -8.77 -2.60
N ILE A 258 -4.33 -8.80 -2.92
CA ILE A 258 -3.56 -7.62 -3.37
C ILE A 258 -2.85 -8.00 -4.66
N GLN A 259 -2.89 -7.10 -5.63
CA GLN A 259 -2.15 -7.18 -6.88
C GLN A 259 -1.18 -6.01 -6.94
N GLY A 260 0.08 -6.28 -7.25
CA GLY A 260 1.12 -5.29 -7.45
C GLY A 260 1.87 -5.52 -8.76
N LEU A 261 2.36 -4.42 -9.33
CA LEU A 261 3.32 -4.41 -10.41
C LEU A 261 4.41 -3.42 -10.04
N ALA A 262 5.66 -3.86 -9.99
CA ALA A 262 6.81 -2.99 -9.78
C ALA A 262 7.61 -2.89 -11.08
N ASN A 263 7.77 -1.67 -11.60
CA ASN A 263 8.65 -1.39 -12.72
C ASN A 263 10.02 -1.00 -12.15
N LEU A 264 11.04 -1.74 -12.54
CA LEU A 264 12.40 -1.50 -12.09
C LEU A 264 13.11 -0.48 -13.02
N GLU A 265 14.12 0.20 -12.49
CA GLU A 265 15.04 0.97 -13.32
C GLU A 265 15.83 -0.02 -14.17
N ASP A 266 16.14 0.38 -15.42
CA ASP A 266 17.00 -0.40 -16.28
C ASP A 266 18.38 -0.57 -15.61
N ASP A 267 18.78 -1.81 -15.38
CA ASP A 267 20.13 -2.09 -14.90
C ASP A 267 21.10 -1.93 -16.08
N PRO A 268 21.93 -0.90 -16.09
CA PRO A 268 22.86 -0.66 -17.20
C PRO A 268 23.86 -1.82 -17.41
N THR A 269 23.96 -2.74 -16.44
CA THR A 269 24.80 -3.94 -16.55
C THR A 269 24.11 -5.11 -17.22
N LYS A 270 22.77 -5.09 -17.40
CA LYS A 270 21.99 -6.12 -18.10
C LYS A 270 21.90 -5.91 -19.63
N LEU A 271 22.45 -4.85 -20.18
CA LEU A 271 22.47 -4.56 -21.63
C LEU A 271 23.52 -5.34 -22.42
N ALA A 272 23.61 -6.67 -22.22
CA ALA A 272 24.46 -7.53 -23.07
C ALA A 272 23.88 -8.93 -23.24
N THR A 273 22.66 -9.02 -23.78
CA THR A 273 22.21 -10.25 -24.45
C THR A 273 21.49 -9.84 -25.72
N PRO A 274 21.96 -10.23 -26.92
CA PRO A 274 21.30 -9.85 -28.15
C PRO A 274 19.94 -10.52 -28.24
N ALA A 275 18.92 -9.72 -28.47
CA ALA A 275 17.56 -10.17 -28.70
C ALA A 275 17.49 -11.10 -29.89
N GLY A 276 17.14 -12.35 -29.64
CA GLY A 276 16.61 -13.27 -30.65
C GLY A 276 15.25 -12.75 -31.12
N LEU A 277 15.10 -12.62 -32.43
CA LEU A 277 13.89 -12.25 -33.14
C LEU A 277 12.65 -13.01 -32.60
N SER A 278 11.73 -12.31 -31.99
CA SER A 278 10.39 -12.82 -31.70
C SER A 278 9.39 -12.23 -32.67
N THR A 279 8.78 -13.16 -33.42
CA THR A 279 7.63 -12.94 -34.29
C THR A 279 6.44 -12.36 -33.54
N PRO A 280 5.69 -11.40 -34.06
CA PRO A 280 4.52 -10.85 -33.39
C PRO A 280 3.39 -11.90 -33.43
N LEU A 281 2.87 -12.23 -32.24
CA LEU A 281 1.61 -12.96 -32.11
C LEU A 281 0.45 -11.95 -32.10
N GLY A 282 -0.52 -12.26 -32.95
CA GLY A 282 -1.66 -11.45 -33.26
C GLY A 282 -2.59 -11.15 -32.09
N GLU A 283 -3.32 -10.09 -32.30
CA GLU A 283 -4.49 -9.64 -31.54
C GLU A 283 -5.58 -10.72 -31.54
N GLU A 284 -6.07 -11.09 -30.33
CA GLU A 284 -7.44 -11.56 -30.18
C GLU A 284 -8.03 -11.07 -28.85
N TRP A 285 -9.25 -10.58 -28.96
CA TRP A 285 -10.12 -9.83 -28.05
C TRP A 285 -10.59 -10.57 -26.79
#